data_c7a865db8391d714e4296b5a93c5c7c8
#
_entry.id   c7a865db8391d714e4296b5a93c5c7c8
#
_cell.length_a   1.000
_cell.length_b   1.000
_cell.length_c   1.000
_cell.angle_alpha   90.00
_cell.angle_beta   90.00
_cell.angle_gamma   90.00
#
_symmetry.space_group_name_H-M   'P 1'
#
loop_
_entity.id
_entity.type
_entity.pdbx_description
1 polymer ?
#
loop_
_entity_poly.entity_id
_entity_poly.type
_entity_poly.pdbx_seq_one_letter_code
_entity_poly.pdbx_strand_id
1 'polypeptide(L)'
;MSRIVQYQSSFTMGEFDPLVKGRVDITQYQAGLEKATNVVCIPQGAIERRPGQQFLLDVSSDLGGSFTAQQGLRLIPFEFSSVDSFMLVFVKLSTSSTNNAKMFVFRQGVLQTNINSSGNNYLTVSLGDISFDAITFTQSADTLILMHEDLAPLSIVRGANNTTWTASTISITSPKFAFTKSVSEPSGNITPSSIDGTATISASASIFASDNVNQYINVKNGFGRARIVEFVSATSIKVNVEIPFFNTSAITATNWELEAGYEDVFSSTRGFPKTGVFHEGRLYFGGSKSLP
;
A
#
# COMPACT_ATOMS: atom_id res chain seq x y z
N MET A 1 8.96 -41.41 -53.95
CA MET A 1 8.22 -40.30 -53.33
C MET A 1 9.14 -39.07 -53.32
N SER A 2 8.79 -37.98 -53.98
CA SER A 2 9.56 -36.75 -53.94
C SER A 2 9.41 -36.10 -52.58
N ARG A 3 10.52 -35.81 -51.93
CA ARG A 3 10.55 -35.11 -50.64
C ARG A 3 10.24 -33.62 -50.89
N ILE A 4 9.11 -33.17 -50.41
CA ILE A 4 8.78 -31.73 -50.43
C ILE A 4 9.55 -31.10 -49.25
N VAL A 5 10.41 -30.15 -49.57
CA VAL A 5 11.12 -29.33 -48.56
C VAL A 5 10.41 -28.01 -48.45
N GLN A 6 9.90 -27.72 -47.28
CA GLN A 6 9.26 -26.44 -46.98
C GLN A 6 10.29 -25.51 -46.38
N TYR A 7 10.47 -24.31 -46.91
CA TYR A 7 11.37 -23.30 -46.41
C TYR A 7 10.60 -22.26 -45.62
N GLN A 8 11.06 -21.99 -44.40
CA GLN A 8 10.57 -20.88 -43.60
C GLN A 8 11.61 -19.74 -43.71
N SER A 9 11.25 -18.62 -44.30
CA SER A 9 12.15 -17.49 -44.62
C SER A 9 11.95 -16.30 -43.69
N SER A 10 10.94 -16.30 -42.84
CA SER A 10 10.66 -15.21 -41.92
C SER A 10 10.14 -15.75 -40.58
N PHE A 11 10.49 -15.02 -39.50
CA PHE A 11 10.10 -15.34 -38.13
C PHE A 11 9.47 -14.13 -37.45
N THR A 12 8.92 -13.20 -38.24
CA THR A 12 8.41 -11.90 -37.75
C THR A 12 7.23 -12.02 -36.79
N MET A 13 6.50 -13.12 -36.81
CA MET A 13 5.33 -13.33 -35.94
C MET A 13 5.69 -13.82 -34.53
N GLY A 14 6.96 -14.17 -34.29
CA GLY A 14 7.39 -14.66 -32.98
C GLY A 14 6.81 -16.03 -32.61
N GLU A 15 6.68 -16.29 -31.32
CA GLU A 15 6.10 -17.52 -30.78
C GLU A 15 4.57 -17.49 -30.83
N PHE A 16 3.97 -18.54 -31.33
CA PHE A 16 2.51 -18.68 -31.37
C PHE A 16 1.94 -19.23 -30.07
N ASP A 17 0.76 -18.75 -29.72
CA ASP A 17 -0.05 -19.37 -28.69
C ASP A 17 -0.34 -20.85 -29.06
N PRO A 18 -0.26 -21.78 -28.10
CA PRO A 18 -0.56 -23.19 -28.31
C PRO A 18 -1.93 -23.45 -28.96
N LEU A 19 -2.91 -22.58 -28.76
CA LEU A 19 -4.26 -22.67 -29.37
C LEU A 19 -4.27 -22.40 -30.87
N VAL A 20 -3.22 -21.78 -31.40
CA VAL A 20 -3.09 -21.48 -32.84
C VAL A 20 -2.39 -22.62 -33.61
N LYS A 21 -1.88 -23.64 -32.93
CA LYS A 21 -1.20 -24.79 -33.57
C LYS A 21 -2.14 -25.46 -34.57
N GLY A 22 -1.62 -25.70 -35.76
CA GLY A 22 -2.38 -26.34 -36.83
C GLY A 22 -3.32 -25.40 -37.63
N ARG A 23 -3.41 -24.12 -37.29
CA ARG A 23 -4.17 -23.11 -38.00
C ARG A 23 -3.43 -22.63 -39.27
N VAL A 24 -3.21 -23.53 -40.21
CA VAL A 24 -2.52 -23.25 -41.50
C VAL A 24 -3.32 -22.30 -42.41
N ASP A 25 -4.57 -22.03 -42.07
CA ASP A 25 -5.44 -21.05 -42.72
C ASP A 25 -5.04 -19.59 -42.47
N ILE A 26 -4.22 -19.35 -41.41
CA ILE A 26 -3.73 -18.04 -41.09
C ILE A 26 -2.50 -17.73 -41.95
N THR A 27 -2.55 -16.66 -42.73
CA THR A 27 -1.48 -16.28 -43.67
C THR A 27 -0.12 -16.13 -42.97
N GLN A 28 -0.11 -15.64 -41.74
CA GLN A 28 1.08 -15.40 -40.93
C GLN A 28 1.64 -16.68 -40.29
N TYR A 29 0.94 -17.82 -40.36
CA TYR A 29 1.37 -19.08 -39.73
C TYR A 29 2.74 -19.52 -40.18
N GLN A 30 3.08 -19.28 -41.44
CA GLN A 30 4.38 -19.61 -42.03
C GLN A 30 5.53 -18.76 -41.50
N ALA A 31 5.25 -17.63 -40.85
CA ALA A 31 6.21 -16.69 -40.28
C ALA A 31 6.33 -16.79 -38.74
N GLY A 32 5.69 -17.79 -38.16
CA GLY A 32 5.71 -17.99 -36.71
C GLY A 32 6.59 -19.17 -36.26
N LEU A 33 6.87 -19.19 -34.95
CA LEU A 33 7.64 -20.24 -34.28
C LEU A 33 6.75 -20.99 -33.30
N GLU A 34 6.93 -22.28 -33.20
CA GLU A 34 6.30 -23.10 -32.16
C GLU A 34 6.86 -22.76 -30.77
N LYS A 35 8.15 -22.43 -30.71
CA LYS A 35 8.84 -22.02 -29.48
C LYS A 35 10.01 -21.10 -29.81
N ALA A 36 10.09 -19.98 -29.07
CA ALA A 36 11.15 -18.97 -29.20
C ALA A 36 11.85 -18.76 -27.85
N THR A 37 12.84 -19.60 -27.52
CA THR A 37 13.55 -19.50 -26.24
C THR A 37 14.91 -18.86 -26.44
N ASN A 38 15.21 -17.78 -25.70
CA ASN A 38 16.46 -17.02 -25.74
C ASN A 38 16.80 -16.44 -27.13
N VAL A 39 15.79 -16.12 -27.92
CA VAL A 39 15.92 -15.46 -29.22
C VAL A 39 15.06 -14.21 -29.28
N VAL A 40 15.44 -13.27 -30.13
CA VAL A 40 14.69 -12.07 -30.48
C VAL A 40 14.39 -12.12 -31.95
N CYS A 41 13.11 -12.00 -32.34
CA CYS A 41 12.69 -11.91 -33.72
C CYS A 41 12.87 -10.46 -34.18
N ILE A 42 13.62 -10.26 -35.25
CA ILE A 42 13.83 -8.92 -35.82
C ILE A 42 12.84 -8.65 -36.94
N PRO A 43 12.44 -7.37 -37.16
CA PRO A 43 11.43 -7.00 -38.15
C PRO A 43 11.77 -7.43 -39.59
N GLN A 44 13.05 -7.61 -39.89
CA GLN A 44 13.56 -8.06 -41.20
C GLN A 44 13.34 -9.54 -41.49
N GLY A 45 12.77 -10.29 -40.54
CA GLY A 45 12.42 -11.70 -40.69
C GLY A 45 13.40 -12.68 -40.05
N ALA A 46 14.60 -12.25 -39.67
CA ALA A 46 15.59 -13.13 -39.02
C ALA A 46 15.30 -13.26 -37.50
N ILE A 47 16.02 -14.20 -36.88
CA ILE A 47 16.08 -14.35 -35.42
C ILE A 47 17.54 -14.15 -34.97
N GLU A 48 17.72 -13.48 -33.85
CA GLU A 48 18.99 -13.31 -33.21
C GLU A 48 18.97 -13.93 -31.80
N ARG A 49 20.14 -14.35 -31.34
CA ARG A 49 20.28 -14.77 -29.96
C ARG A 49 20.08 -13.56 -29.03
N ARG A 50 19.26 -13.74 -27.99
CA ARG A 50 19.11 -12.73 -26.95
C ARG A 50 20.49 -12.28 -26.43
N PRO A 51 20.75 -10.96 -26.28
CA PRO A 51 21.96 -10.47 -25.69
C PRO A 51 22.17 -11.04 -24.27
N GLY A 52 23.41 -11.17 -23.85
CA GLY A 52 23.76 -11.60 -22.51
C GLY A 52 23.32 -10.58 -21.44
N GLN A 53 23.50 -10.94 -20.19
CA GLN A 53 23.34 -10.02 -19.08
C GLN A 53 24.68 -9.34 -18.80
N GLN A 54 24.62 -8.05 -18.51
CA GLN A 54 25.75 -7.29 -18.01
C GLN A 54 25.66 -7.16 -16.50
N PHE A 55 26.71 -7.53 -15.78
CA PHE A 55 26.83 -7.22 -14.36
C PHE A 55 27.05 -5.72 -14.20
N LEU A 56 26.22 -5.06 -13.38
CA LEU A 56 26.32 -3.63 -13.12
C LEU A 56 27.06 -3.37 -11.81
N LEU A 57 26.57 -3.92 -10.70
CA LEU A 57 27.14 -3.66 -9.39
C LEU A 57 26.62 -4.67 -8.36
N ASP A 58 27.44 -4.93 -7.36
CA ASP A 58 27.05 -5.61 -6.12
C ASP A 58 26.79 -4.55 -5.02
N VAL A 59 25.58 -4.49 -4.51
CA VAL A 59 25.16 -3.58 -3.45
C VAL A 59 25.19 -4.19 -2.05
N SER A 60 25.71 -5.39 -1.91
CA SER A 60 25.75 -6.16 -0.64
C SER A 60 26.48 -5.40 0.47
N SER A 61 27.55 -4.67 0.14
CA SER A 61 28.28 -3.83 1.10
C SER A 61 27.43 -2.72 1.70
N ASP A 62 26.54 -2.12 0.92
CA ASP A 62 25.65 -1.04 1.37
C ASP A 62 24.46 -1.59 2.17
N LEU A 63 24.17 -2.89 2.07
CA LEU A 63 23.10 -3.54 2.85
C LEU A 63 23.51 -3.83 4.30
N GLY A 64 24.80 -3.76 4.61
CA GLY A 64 25.37 -4.07 5.92
C GLY A 64 25.71 -5.57 6.07
N GLY A 65 26.78 -5.88 6.83
CA GLY A 65 27.41 -7.19 6.91
C GLY A 65 26.56 -8.36 7.47
N SER A 66 25.29 -8.20 7.71
CA SER A 66 24.34 -9.23 8.15
C SER A 66 23.26 -9.53 7.12
N PHE A 67 23.58 -9.39 5.86
CA PHE A 67 22.67 -9.75 4.77
C PHE A 67 22.52 -11.27 4.65
N THR A 68 21.64 -11.85 5.47
CA THR A 68 21.44 -13.31 5.54
C THR A 68 20.23 -13.81 4.77
N ALA A 69 19.25 -12.96 4.47
CA ALA A 69 18.05 -13.37 3.72
C ALA A 69 17.43 -12.21 2.97
N GLN A 70 17.61 -12.16 1.69
CA GLN A 70 16.87 -11.28 0.80
C GLN A 70 15.42 -11.78 0.69
N GLN A 71 14.48 -11.04 1.23
CA GLN A 71 13.06 -11.43 1.23
C GLN A 71 12.26 -10.88 0.05
N GLY A 72 12.87 -10.09 -0.79
CA GLY A 72 12.25 -9.57 -2.00
C GLY A 72 13.07 -8.48 -2.65
N LEU A 73 12.91 -8.36 -3.96
CA LEU A 73 13.52 -7.34 -4.77
C LEU A 73 12.46 -6.82 -5.75
N ARG A 74 12.33 -5.50 -5.86
CA ARG A 74 11.43 -4.86 -6.81
C ARG A 74 12.17 -3.78 -7.59
N LEU A 75 12.04 -3.82 -8.90
CA LEU A 75 12.52 -2.78 -9.80
C LEU A 75 11.33 -1.90 -10.20
N ILE A 76 11.46 -0.60 -10.03
CA ILE A 76 10.43 0.38 -10.42
C ILE A 76 11.09 1.45 -11.28
N PRO A 77 10.65 1.63 -12.54
CA PRO A 77 11.12 2.74 -13.36
C PRO A 77 10.61 4.07 -12.82
N PHE A 78 11.44 5.09 -12.93
CA PHE A 78 11.10 6.46 -12.57
C PHE A 78 11.55 7.38 -13.70
N GLU A 79 10.61 7.98 -14.41
CA GLU A 79 10.86 8.84 -15.56
C GLU A 79 10.55 10.29 -15.22
N PHE A 80 11.57 11.09 -15.03
CA PHE A 80 11.39 12.53 -14.84
C PHE A 80 11.30 13.27 -16.19
N SER A 81 12.13 12.87 -17.14
CA SER A 81 12.13 13.40 -18.50
C SER A 81 12.69 12.36 -19.47
N SER A 82 12.62 12.64 -20.77
CA SER A 82 13.17 11.77 -21.81
C SER A 82 14.68 11.52 -21.69
N VAL A 83 15.40 12.39 -20.97
CA VAL A 83 16.86 12.29 -20.76
C VAL A 83 17.22 11.92 -19.31
N ASP A 84 16.29 12.07 -18.38
CA ASP A 84 16.48 11.76 -16.97
C ASP A 84 15.51 10.66 -16.53
N SER A 85 15.93 9.44 -16.78
CA SER A 85 15.24 8.24 -16.31
C SER A 85 16.11 7.50 -15.28
N PHE A 86 15.44 6.93 -14.29
CA PHE A 86 16.06 6.21 -13.19
C PHE A 86 15.43 4.84 -13.05
N MET A 87 16.17 3.90 -12.51
CA MET A 87 15.68 2.63 -12.02
C MET A 87 15.80 2.61 -10.50
N LEU A 88 14.68 2.55 -9.81
CA LEU A 88 14.62 2.40 -8.37
C LEU A 88 14.63 0.91 -8.03
N VAL A 89 15.60 0.50 -7.23
CA VAL A 89 15.79 -0.91 -6.83
C VAL A 89 15.49 -1.03 -5.34
N PHE A 90 14.35 -1.62 -5.02
CA PHE A 90 13.95 -1.88 -3.64
C PHE A 90 14.43 -3.26 -3.22
N VAL A 91 15.12 -3.34 -2.10
CA VAL A 91 15.62 -4.59 -1.51
C VAL A 91 15.02 -4.73 -0.12
N LYS A 92 14.28 -5.80 0.12
CA LYS A 92 13.71 -6.13 1.44
C LYS A 92 14.77 -6.84 2.28
N LEU A 93 15.02 -6.35 3.49
CA LEU A 93 16.06 -6.87 4.39
C LEU A 93 15.51 -7.85 5.43
N SER A 94 14.27 -7.63 5.87
CA SER A 94 13.64 -8.41 6.93
C SER A 94 12.12 -8.28 6.88
N THR A 95 11.43 -9.05 7.72
CA THR A 95 9.99 -8.93 7.96
C THR A 95 9.64 -7.83 8.98
N SER A 96 10.62 -7.15 9.55
CA SER A 96 10.38 -6.04 10.49
C SER A 96 9.57 -4.93 9.81
N SER A 97 8.61 -4.37 10.51
CA SER A 97 7.75 -3.29 10.02
C SER A 97 8.46 -1.93 9.90
N THR A 98 9.64 -1.79 10.51
CA THR A 98 10.34 -0.50 10.58
C THR A 98 11.66 -0.59 9.82
N ASN A 99 11.88 0.32 8.87
CA ASN A 99 13.12 0.46 8.10
C ASN A 99 13.61 -0.86 7.49
N ASN A 100 12.68 -1.66 6.99
CA ASN A 100 12.93 -3.02 6.53
C ASN A 100 13.34 -3.13 5.07
N ALA A 101 13.42 -2.01 4.35
CA ALA A 101 13.82 -1.99 2.96
C ALA A 101 14.83 -0.88 2.68
N LYS A 102 15.68 -1.10 1.71
CA LYS A 102 16.57 -0.10 1.14
C LYS A 102 16.23 0.11 -0.33
N MET A 103 16.17 1.35 -0.75
CA MET A 103 15.98 1.76 -2.14
C MET A 103 17.28 2.31 -2.68
N PHE A 104 17.78 1.72 -3.74
CA PHE A 104 18.92 2.22 -4.52
C PHE A 104 18.42 2.90 -5.79
N VAL A 105 19.15 3.90 -6.25
CA VAL A 105 18.81 4.66 -7.44
C VAL A 105 19.89 4.46 -8.50
N PHE A 106 19.51 3.96 -9.66
CA PHE A 106 20.39 3.81 -10.80
C PHE A 106 19.98 4.78 -11.91
N ARG A 107 20.94 5.44 -12.52
CA ARG A 107 20.75 6.26 -13.71
C ARG A 107 21.68 5.74 -14.81
N GLN A 108 21.13 5.36 -15.96
CA GLN A 108 21.89 4.80 -17.09
C GLN A 108 22.84 3.65 -16.69
N GLY A 109 22.39 2.77 -15.79
CA GLY A 109 23.19 1.66 -15.29
C GLY A 109 24.21 2.00 -14.21
N VAL A 110 24.32 3.26 -13.79
CA VAL A 110 25.27 3.71 -12.75
C VAL A 110 24.53 3.99 -11.45
N LEU A 111 25.01 3.40 -10.35
CA LEU A 111 24.49 3.69 -9.00
C LEU A 111 24.72 5.16 -8.67
N GLN A 112 23.66 5.83 -8.22
CA GLN A 112 23.74 7.18 -7.68
C GLN A 112 24.18 7.12 -6.22
N THR A 113 25.20 7.91 -5.89
CA THR A 113 25.75 8.00 -4.53
C THR A 113 25.22 9.24 -3.82
N ASN A 114 25.28 9.24 -2.49
CA ASN A 114 24.85 10.37 -1.65
C ASN A 114 23.41 10.82 -1.95
N ILE A 115 22.49 9.86 -2.06
CA ILE A 115 21.11 10.13 -2.51
C ILE A 115 20.17 10.68 -1.42
N ASN A 116 20.67 10.83 -0.20
CA ASN A 116 19.89 11.38 0.93
C ASN A 116 20.72 12.37 1.75
N SER A 117 20.08 13.07 2.67
CA SER A 117 20.73 14.06 3.55
C SER A 117 21.82 13.47 4.46
N SER A 118 21.83 12.16 4.65
CA SER A 118 22.85 11.45 5.44
C SER A 118 24.05 10.99 4.61
N GLY A 119 24.07 11.27 3.31
CA GLY A 119 25.15 10.90 2.41
C GLY A 119 25.23 9.41 2.05
N ASN A 120 24.15 8.64 2.25
CA ASN A 120 24.12 7.22 1.90
C ASN A 120 23.84 7.00 0.40
N ASN A 121 24.26 5.85 -0.10
CA ASN A 121 23.98 5.39 -1.47
C ASN A 121 22.57 4.76 -1.60
N TYR A 122 21.81 4.77 -0.53
CA TYR A 122 20.47 4.20 -0.47
C TYR A 122 19.54 5.07 0.39
N LEU A 123 18.26 4.95 0.14
CA LEU A 123 17.21 5.49 0.99
C LEU A 123 16.59 4.34 1.81
N THR A 124 16.51 4.51 3.12
CA THR A 124 15.79 3.56 3.98
C THR A 124 14.29 3.81 3.88
N VAL A 125 13.53 2.76 3.66
CA VAL A 125 12.08 2.82 3.42
C VAL A 125 11.37 1.81 4.31
N SER A 126 10.28 2.23 4.95
CA SER A 126 9.45 1.36 5.78
C SER A 126 8.29 0.80 4.95
N LEU A 127 8.44 -0.43 4.47
CA LEU A 127 7.44 -1.10 3.65
C LEU A 127 6.63 -2.17 4.41
N GLY A 128 6.93 -2.39 5.70
CA GLY A 128 6.25 -3.43 6.47
C GLY A 128 6.50 -4.85 5.95
N ASP A 129 5.73 -5.80 6.42
CA ASP A 129 5.80 -7.20 5.94
C ASP A 129 4.84 -7.44 4.77
N ILE A 130 5.08 -6.74 3.65
CA ILE A 130 4.29 -6.86 2.43
C ILE A 130 5.04 -7.62 1.35
N SER A 131 4.29 -8.19 0.40
CA SER A 131 4.87 -8.74 -0.82
C SER A 131 5.27 -7.62 -1.77
N PHE A 132 6.53 -7.58 -2.19
CA PHE A 132 7.01 -6.57 -3.13
C PHE A 132 6.40 -6.72 -4.52
N ASP A 133 5.99 -7.93 -4.91
CA ASP A 133 5.33 -8.17 -6.19
C ASP A 133 3.93 -7.56 -6.26
N ALA A 134 3.26 -7.42 -5.11
CA ALA A 134 1.93 -6.83 -5.01
C ALA A 134 1.93 -5.30 -4.92
N ILE A 135 3.11 -4.66 -4.82
CA ILE A 135 3.21 -3.20 -4.81
C ILE A 135 2.77 -2.66 -6.17
N THR A 136 1.82 -1.76 -6.16
CA THR A 136 1.47 -0.92 -7.31
C THR A 136 2.04 0.47 -7.15
N PHE A 137 2.24 1.16 -8.23
CA PHE A 137 2.81 2.51 -8.20
C PHE A 137 2.21 3.40 -9.26
N THR A 138 2.25 4.69 -8.99
CA THR A 138 1.96 5.75 -9.96
C THR A 138 2.94 6.90 -9.76
N GLN A 139 3.23 7.61 -10.82
CA GLN A 139 4.19 8.72 -10.80
C GLN A 139 3.58 9.98 -11.38
N SER A 140 3.94 11.10 -10.79
CA SER A 140 3.71 12.44 -11.35
C SER A 140 4.92 13.30 -11.08
N ALA A 141 5.55 13.80 -12.15
CA ALA A 141 6.76 14.61 -12.09
C ALA A 141 7.84 13.97 -11.17
N ASP A 142 8.25 14.66 -10.11
CA ASP A 142 9.25 14.22 -9.14
C ASP A 142 8.74 13.27 -8.05
N THR A 143 7.48 12.89 -8.08
CA THR A 143 6.84 12.12 -7.02
C THR A 143 6.36 10.77 -7.52
N LEU A 144 6.86 9.69 -6.92
CA LEU A 144 6.37 8.33 -7.07
C LEU A 144 5.54 7.96 -5.84
N ILE A 145 4.36 7.40 -6.05
CA ILE A 145 3.50 6.91 -4.98
C ILE A 145 3.43 5.39 -5.05
N LEU A 146 3.83 4.73 -3.97
CA LEU A 146 3.71 3.29 -3.79
C LEU A 146 2.43 2.99 -3.03
N MET A 147 1.72 1.94 -3.46
CA MET A 147 0.45 1.51 -2.87
C MET A 147 0.44 0.00 -2.68
N HIS A 148 -0.14 -0.42 -1.57
CA HIS A 148 -0.38 -1.81 -1.23
C HIS A 148 -1.52 -1.88 -0.22
N GLU A 149 -2.36 -2.92 -0.27
CA GLU A 149 -3.54 -3.02 0.59
C GLU A 149 -3.24 -3.06 2.11
N ASP A 150 -2.04 -3.47 2.51
CA ASP A 150 -1.59 -3.51 3.90
C ASP A 150 -0.61 -2.38 4.28
N LEU A 151 -0.37 -1.42 3.37
CA LEU A 151 0.56 -0.32 3.58
C LEU A 151 -0.12 1.02 3.30
N ALA A 152 -0.05 1.94 4.24
CA ALA A 152 -0.43 3.33 3.97
C ALA A 152 0.39 3.87 2.78
N PRO A 153 -0.24 4.56 1.81
CA PRO A 153 0.46 5.00 0.61
C PRO A 153 1.74 5.77 0.94
N LEU A 154 2.81 5.41 0.27
CA LEU A 154 4.13 5.97 0.49
C LEU A 154 4.54 6.84 -0.69
N SER A 155 4.90 8.07 -0.40
CA SER A 155 5.46 9.02 -1.37
C SER A 155 6.97 8.92 -1.38
N ILE A 156 7.57 8.77 -2.55
CA ILE A 156 9.00 8.90 -2.79
C ILE A 156 9.20 10.09 -3.70
N VAL A 157 9.98 11.05 -3.23
CA VAL A 157 10.19 12.32 -3.92
C VAL A 157 11.67 12.46 -4.29
N ARG A 158 11.92 12.79 -5.55
CA ARG A 158 13.24 13.15 -6.07
C ARG A 158 13.47 14.64 -5.80
N GLY A 159 14.55 14.98 -5.14
CA GLY A 159 14.97 16.37 -4.97
C GLY A 159 15.64 16.97 -6.20
N ALA A 160 15.81 18.28 -6.19
CA ALA A 160 16.22 19.08 -7.35
C ALA A 160 17.54 18.64 -8.02
N ASN A 161 18.45 18.04 -7.28
CA ASN A 161 19.80 17.70 -7.77
C ASN A 161 20.02 16.19 -7.97
N ASN A 162 18.98 15.38 -8.03
CA ASN A 162 19.05 13.90 -8.06
C ASN A 162 19.75 13.26 -6.84
N THR A 163 20.20 14.05 -5.87
CA THR A 163 20.97 13.63 -4.69
C THR A 163 20.18 13.70 -3.38
N THR A 164 18.91 14.09 -3.43
CA THR A 164 18.05 14.21 -2.24
C THR A 164 16.74 13.49 -2.47
N TRP A 165 16.78 12.19 -2.31
CA TRP A 165 15.56 11.37 -2.33
C TRP A 165 14.99 11.28 -0.92
N THR A 166 13.69 11.41 -0.82
CA THR A 166 12.95 11.29 0.45
C THR A 166 11.79 10.33 0.32
N ALA A 167 11.45 9.67 1.43
CA ALA A 167 10.26 8.83 1.53
C ALA A 167 9.41 9.29 2.70
N SER A 168 8.11 9.41 2.49
CA SER A 168 7.16 9.78 3.54
C SER A 168 5.81 9.12 3.32
N THR A 169 5.14 8.76 4.41
CA THR A 169 3.77 8.25 4.35
C THR A 169 2.80 9.37 3.99
N ILE A 170 1.91 9.11 3.03
CA ILE A 170 0.86 10.05 2.67
C ILE A 170 -0.25 9.95 3.71
N SER A 171 -0.57 11.07 4.37
CA SER A 171 -1.73 11.18 5.23
C SER A 171 -2.98 11.35 4.38
N ILE A 172 -3.88 10.38 4.45
CA ILE A 172 -5.16 10.43 3.75
C ILE A 172 -6.26 10.73 4.77
N THR A 173 -7.05 11.78 4.54
CA THR A 173 -8.32 11.95 5.24
C THR A 173 -9.27 10.90 4.69
N SER A 174 -9.41 9.80 5.42
CA SER A 174 -10.19 8.65 4.96
C SER A 174 -11.69 8.99 4.91
N PRO A 175 -12.40 8.65 3.82
CA PRO A 175 -13.84 8.69 3.82
C PRO A 175 -14.39 7.70 4.86
N LYS A 176 -15.59 7.95 5.35
CA LYS A 176 -16.26 7.10 6.34
C LYS A 176 -17.23 6.13 5.65
N PHE A 177 -17.34 4.92 6.18
CA PHE A 177 -18.41 4.01 5.79
C PHE A 177 -19.77 4.59 6.22
N ALA A 178 -20.77 4.53 5.34
CA ALA A 178 -22.09 5.09 5.63
C ALA A 178 -22.86 4.34 6.74
N PHE A 179 -22.55 3.06 6.97
CA PHE A 179 -23.32 2.19 7.85
C PHE A 179 -22.50 1.44 8.90
N THR A 180 -21.19 1.41 8.77
CA THR A 180 -20.31 0.71 9.72
C THR A 180 -19.80 1.69 10.76
N LYS A 181 -20.30 1.55 11.98
CA LYS A 181 -19.87 2.38 13.11
C LYS A 181 -18.53 1.88 13.66
N SER A 182 -17.69 2.83 14.05
CA SER A 182 -16.49 2.55 14.81
C SER A 182 -16.85 2.45 16.29
N VAL A 183 -16.75 1.27 16.86
CA VAL A 183 -17.05 1.00 18.27
C VAL A 183 -15.83 0.44 18.97
N SER A 184 -15.67 0.82 20.23
CA SER A 184 -14.69 0.21 21.14
C SER A 184 -15.39 -0.24 22.43
N GLU A 185 -14.89 -1.31 23.04
CA GLU A 185 -15.39 -1.86 24.29
C GLU A 185 -14.36 -1.64 25.40
N PRO A 186 -14.42 -0.49 26.12
CA PRO A 186 -13.49 -0.24 27.20
C PRO A 186 -13.72 -1.21 28.39
N SER A 187 -12.65 -1.56 29.07
CA SER A 187 -12.67 -2.56 30.14
C SER A 187 -13.18 -2.08 31.50
N GLY A 188 -13.80 -0.90 31.57
CA GLY A 188 -14.31 -0.31 32.81
C GLY A 188 -15.84 -0.31 32.90
N ASN A 189 -16.39 -0.47 34.12
CA ASN A 189 -17.81 -0.23 34.35
C ASN A 189 -18.07 1.27 34.34
N ILE A 190 -19.29 1.66 33.94
CA ILE A 190 -19.72 3.06 33.95
C ILE A 190 -20.97 3.23 34.83
N THR A 191 -21.10 4.40 35.44
CA THR A 191 -22.24 4.71 36.32
C THR A 191 -22.73 6.11 35.96
N PRO A 192 -23.96 6.26 35.42
CA PRO A 192 -24.55 7.56 35.13
C PRO A 192 -25.11 8.19 36.42
N SER A 193 -24.95 9.51 36.54
CA SER A 193 -25.50 10.29 37.67
C SER A 193 -27.00 10.58 37.52
N SER A 194 -27.53 10.51 36.31
CA SER A 194 -28.96 10.71 35.97
C SER A 194 -29.33 9.80 34.82
N ILE A 195 -30.64 9.48 34.71
CA ILE A 195 -31.16 8.67 33.59
C ILE A 195 -31.42 9.47 32.33
N ASP A 196 -31.55 10.80 32.41
CA ASP A 196 -31.84 11.68 31.31
C ASP A 196 -31.16 13.06 31.47
N GLY A 197 -31.29 13.91 30.44
CA GLY A 197 -30.75 15.24 30.42
C GLY A 197 -29.23 15.28 30.40
N THR A 198 -28.65 16.27 31.09
CA THR A 198 -27.19 16.35 31.27
C THR A 198 -26.77 15.51 32.48
N ALA A 199 -25.92 14.52 32.25
CA ALA A 199 -25.44 13.61 33.29
C ALA A 199 -23.92 13.58 33.35
N THR A 200 -23.39 13.23 34.52
CA THR A 200 -21.99 12.84 34.66
C THR A 200 -21.90 11.33 34.64
N ILE A 201 -21.02 10.77 33.82
CA ILE A 201 -20.71 9.35 33.84
C ILE A 201 -19.37 9.14 34.52
N SER A 202 -19.38 8.34 35.58
CA SER A 202 -18.17 7.91 36.28
C SER A 202 -17.77 6.52 35.83
N ALA A 203 -16.46 6.28 35.65
CA ALA A 203 -15.92 4.98 35.28
C ALA A 203 -15.10 4.36 36.40
N SER A 204 -15.11 3.03 36.49
CA SER A 204 -14.31 2.26 37.46
C SER A 204 -12.83 2.15 37.11
N ALA A 205 -12.44 2.57 35.92
CA ALA A 205 -11.07 2.56 35.40
C ALA A 205 -10.79 3.81 34.55
N SER A 206 -9.53 4.09 34.28
CA SER A 206 -9.09 5.20 33.40
C SER A 206 -9.33 4.83 31.93
N ILE A 207 -10.51 5.11 31.43
CA ILE A 207 -10.98 4.66 30.08
C ILE A 207 -11.35 5.83 29.15
N PHE A 208 -11.45 7.04 29.67
CA PHE A 208 -11.81 8.20 28.87
C PHE A 208 -10.58 9.04 28.53
N ALA A 209 -10.63 9.68 27.36
CA ALA A 209 -9.64 10.63 26.87
C ALA A 209 -10.32 11.89 26.33
N SER A 210 -9.56 12.96 26.19
CA SER A 210 -10.07 14.23 25.64
C SER A 210 -10.67 14.07 24.24
N ASP A 211 -10.17 13.13 23.45
CA ASP A 211 -10.60 12.84 22.09
C ASP A 211 -11.96 12.11 22.02
N ASN A 212 -12.50 11.70 23.18
CA ASN A 212 -13.84 11.12 23.24
C ASN A 212 -14.95 12.16 23.20
N VAL A 213 -14.65 13.45 23.28
CA VAL A 213 -15.65 14.52 23.15
C VAL A 213 -16.31 14.46 21.77
N ASN A 214 -17.64 14.53 21.74
CA ASN A 214 -18.52 14.30 20.60
C ASN A 214 -18.72 12.84 20.18
N GLN A 215 -18.12 11.89 20.83
CA GLN A 215 -18.43 10.47 20.69
C GLN A 215 -19.67 10.12 21.51
N TYR A 216 -20.17 8.89 21.34
CA TYR A 216 -21.35 8.42 22.03
C TYR A 216 -21.03 7.23 22.92
N ILE A 217 -21.64 7.21 24.10
CA ILE A 217 -21.81 6.01 24.90
C ILE A 217 -23.11 5.36 24.49
N ASN A 218 -23.06 4.06 24.20
CA ASN A 218 -24.20 3.26 23.82
C ASN A 218 -24.28 2.03 24.71
N VAL A 219 -25.46 1.78 25.34
CA VAL A 219 -25.68 0.61 26.16
C VAL A 219 -26.35 -0.48 25.31
N LYS A 220 -25.76 -1.66 25.27
CA LYS A 220 -26.14 -2.75 24.33
C LYS A 220 -27.54 -3.32 24.51
N ASN A 221 -28.20 -3.04 25.62
CA ASN A 221 -29.57 -3.51 25.89
C ASN A 221 -30.67 -2.62 25.27
N GLY A 222 -30.30 -1.60 24.51
CA GLY A 222 -31.22 -0.65 23.89
C GLY A 222 -31.66 0.52 24.76
N PHE A 223 -31.25 0.57 26.03
CA PHE A 223 -31.49 1.68 26.93
C PHE A 223 -30.16 2.37 27.27
N GLY A 224 -30.17 3.70 27.15
CA GLY A 224 -28.97 4.54 27.43
C GLY A 224 -28.12 4.77 26.18
N ARG A 225 -28.30 5.93 25.58
CA ARG A 225 -27.40 6.52 24.61
C ARG A 225 -27.12 7.94 25.00
N ALA A 226 -25.87 8.30 25.09
CA ALA A 226 -25.48 9.64 25.52
C ALA A 226 -24.29 10.15 24.73
N ARG A 227 -24.36 11.40 24.30
CA ARG A 227 -23.25 12.10 23.63
C ARG A 227 -22.32 12.73 24.67
N ILE A 228 -21.05 12.50 24.55
CA ILE A 228 -20.01 13.12 25.39
C ILE A 228 -19.86 14.57 25.00
N VAL A 229 -20.07 15.48 25.96
CA VAL A 229 -19.99 16.92 25.74
C VAL A 229 -18.74 17.53 26.38
N GLU A 230 -18.21 16.92 27.45
CA GLU A 230 -17.04 17.41 28.16
C GLU A 230 -16.21 16.27 28.74
N PHE A 231 -14.91 16.33 28.55
CA PHE A 231 -13.95 15.47 29.24
C PHE A 231 -13.55 16.11 30.57
N VAL A 232 -13.81 15.46 31.68
CA VAL A 232 -13.46 15.92 33.02
C VAL A 232 -12.17 15.26 33.51
N SER A 233 -12.08 13.94 33.38
CA SER A 233 -10.89 13.15 33.73
C SER A 233 -10.95 11.78 33.04
N ALA A 234 -9.87 11.00 33.14
CA ALA A 234 -9.82 9.66 32.59
C ALA A 234 -10.89 8.71 33.18
N THR A 235 -11.52 9.07 34.30
CA THR A 235 -12.59 8.30 34.98
C THR A 235 -13.91 9.04 35.01
N SER A 236 -14.04 10.24 34.40
CA SER A 236 -15.26 11.06 34.49
C SER A 236 -15.48 11.92 33.25
N ILE A 237 -16.67 11.90 32.72
CA ILE A 237 -17.11 12.72 31.58
C ILE A 237 -18.49 13.30 31.84
N LYS A 238 -18.80 14.44 31.17
CA LYS A 238 -20.18 14.91 31.10
C LYS A 238 -20.79 14.53 29.77
N VAL A 239 -22.05 14.13 29.82
CA VAL A 239 -22.79 13.67 28.65
C VAL A 239 -24.15 14.36 28.55
N ASN A 240 -24.65 14.45 27.33
CA ASN A 240 -26.06 14.77 27.07
C ASN A 240 -26.76 13.47 26.65
N VAL A 241 -27.74 13.06 27.43
CA VAL A 241 -28.46 11.79 27.23
C VAL A 241 -29.49 11.98 26.11
N GLU A 242 -29.37 11.15 25.06
CA GLU A 242 -30.30 11.15 23.90
C GLU A 242 -31.38 10.05 24.06
N ILE A 243 -30.99 8.88 24.59
CA ILE A 243 -31.89 7.78 24.96
C ILE A 243 -31.68 7.53 26.45
N PRO A 244 -32.75 7.61 27.28
CA PRO A 244 -32.62 7.48 28.72
C PRO A 244 -31.97 6.17 29.15
N PHE A 245 -31.14 6.21 30.19
CA PHE A 245 -30.62 5.04 30.84
C PHE A 245 -31.76 4.31 31.61
N PHE A 246 -31.65 3.01 31.71
CA PHE A 246 -32.66 2.24 32.45
C PHE A 246 -32.72 2.62 33.95
N ASN A 247 -31.56 2.87 34.54
CA ASN A 247 -31.39 3.36 35.91
C ASN A 247 -30.00 4.00 36.08
N THR A 248 -29.69 4.42 37.28
CA THR A 248 -28.36 5.00 37.64
C THR A 248 -27.38 3.98 38.24
N SER A 249 -27.65 2.69 38.13
CA SER A 249 -26.76 1.64 38.61
C SER A 249 -25.56 1.46 37.68
N ALA A 250 -24.50 0.84 38.20
CA ALA A 250 -23.30 0.56 37.42
C ALA A 250 -23.62 -0.39 36.25
N ILE A 251 -23.18 -0.01 35.06
CA ILE A 251 -23.27 -0.78 33.83
C ILE A 251 -21.93 -1.46 33.63
N THR A 252 -21.93 -2.79 33.55
CA THR A 252 -20.69 -3.58 33.39
C THR A 252 -20.03 -3.35 32.05
N ALA A 253 -18.71 -3.48 31.97
CA ALA A 253 -17.87 -3.21 30.80
C ALA A 253 -18.37 -3.90 29.50
N THR A 254 -18.90 -5.11 29.60
CA THR A 254 -19.40 -5.89 28.47
C THR A 254 -20.75 -5.41 27.91
N ASN A 255 -21.48 -4.59 28.66
CA ASN A 255 -22.84 -4.15 28.34
C ASN A 255 -22.92 -2.74 27.75
N TRP A 256 -21.81 -2.09 27.54
CA TRP A 256 -21.77 -0.78 26.90
C TRP A 256 -20.58 -0.68 25.93
N GLU A 257 -20.63 0.28 25.05
CA GLU A 257 -19.61 0.56 24.05
C GLU A 257 -19.45 2.06 23.87
N LEU A 258 -18.24 2.46 23.43
CA LEU A 258 -17.92 3.81 23.01
C LEU A 258 -17.96 3.87 21.49
N GLU A 259 -18.88 4.68 20.95
CA GLU A 259 -19.11 4.82 19.52
C GLU A 259 -18.43 6.10 19.03
N ALA A 260 -17.41 5.97 18.20
CA ALA A 260 -16.59 7.04 17.65
C ALA A 260 -17.04 7.53 16.26
N GLY A 261 -18.33 7.39 15.94
CA GLY A 261 -18.88 7.68 14.62
C GLY A 261 -18.77 6.50 13.68
N TYR A 262 -18.45 6.78 12.41
CA TYR A 262 -18.32 5.71 11.39
C TYR A 262 -16.86 5.32 11.19
N GLU A 263 -16.65 4.04 10.86
CA GLU A 263 -15.32 3.53 10.53
C GLU A 263 -14.72 4.21 9.30
N ASP A 264 -13.41 4.37 9.32
CA ASP A 264 -12.66 4.81 8.15
C ASP A 264 -12.63 3.71 7.07
N VAL A 265 -12.81 4.13 5.82
CA VAL A 265 -12.66 3.23 4.66
C VAL A 265 -11.22 2.74 4.57
N PHE A 266 -10.25 3.60 4.83
CA PHE A 266 -8.83 3.28 4.84
C PHE A 266 -8.27 3.35 6.27
N SER A 267 -7.79 2.21 6.76
CA SER A 267 -7.18 2.09 8.08
C SER A 267 -6.31 0.83 8.14
N SER A 268 -5.54 0.66 9.21
CA SER A 268 -4.77 -0.57 9.44
C SER A 268 -5.63 -1.82 9.52
N THR A 269 -6.90 -1.69 9.94
CA THR A 269 -7.86 -2.80 10.04
C THR A 269 -8.55 -3.08 8.70
N ARG A 270 -8.95 -2.03 7.99
CA ARG A 270 -9.72 -2.12 6.74
C ARG A 270 -8.84 -2.22 5.50
N GLY A 271 -7.55 -1.96 5.65
CA GLY A 271 -6.59 -1.86 4.56
C GLY A 271 -6.50 -0.46 3.96
N PHE A 272 -5.58 -0.31 3.04
CA PHE A 272 -5.27 0.93 2.35
C PHE A 272 -5.54 0.80 0.85
N PRO A 273 -5.46 1.91 0.09
CA PRO A 273 -5.62 1.85 -1.36
C PRO A 273 -4.63 0.87 -2.00
N LYS A 274 -5.16 -0.05 -2.81
CA LYS A 274 -4.38 -1.08 -3.50
C LYS A 274 -3.74 -0.57 -4.78
N THR A 275 -4.38 0.40 -5.44
CA THR A 275 -3.91 0.99 -6.70
C THR A 275 -4.30 2.45 -6.79
N GLY A 276 -3.65 3.17 -7.67
CA GLY A 276 -4.01 4.57 -7.96
C GLY A 276 -3.44 5.03 -9.29
N VAL A 277 -4.04 6.07 -9.82
CA VAL A 277 -3.65 6.70 -11.07
C VAL A 277 -3.87 8.20 -11.01
N PHE A 278 -2.99 8.94 -11.65
CA PHE A 278 -3.20 10.36 -11.89
C PHE A 278 -4.06 10.55 -13.15
N HIS A 279 -5.13 11.31 -13.02
CA HIS A 279 -6.00 11.72 -14.12
C HIS A 279 -6.45 13.15 -13.92
N GLU A 280 -6.31 13.99 -14.93
CA GLU A 280 -6.69 15.42 -14.92
C GLU A 280 -6.18 16.18 -13.68
N GLY A 281 -4.92 15.96 -13.28
CA GLY A 281 -4.28 16.62 -12.15
C GLY A 281 -4.78 16.14 -10.77
N ARG A 282 -5.55 15.07 -10.71
CA ARG A 282 -6.03 14.45 -9.46
C ARG A 282 -5.48 13.05 -9.32
N LEU A 283 -5.22 12.63 -8.09
CA LEU A 283 -4.87 11.26 -7.76
C LEU A 283 -6.13 10.49 -7.37
N TYR A 284 -6.43 9.46 -8.13
CA TYR A 284 -7.52 8.52 -7.84
C TYR A 284 -6.94 7.27 -7.20
N PHE A 285 -7.55 6.87 -6.09
CA PHE A 285 -7.25 5.61 -5.42
C PHE A 285 -8.34 4.59 -5.69
N GLY A 286 -7.98 3.32 -5.80
CA GLY A 286 -8.90 2.22 -6.01
C GLY A 286 -8.57 1.00 -5.18
N GLY A 287 -9.62 0.28 -4.80
CA GLY A 287 -9.56 -0.95 -4.03
C GLY A 287 -8.98 -0.78 -2.62
N SER A 288 -9.34 -1.70 -1.77
CA SER A 288 -8.69 -1.93 -0.48
C SER A 288 -8.90 -3.38 -0.09
N LYS A 289 -8.32 -3.82 1.02
CA LYS A 289 -8.54 -5.17 1.55
C LYS A 289 -10.02 -5.47 1.85
N SER A 290 -10.77 -4.47 2.28
CA SER A 290 -12.20 -4.58 2.61
C SER A 290 -13.13 -4.23 1.46
N LEU A 291 -12.63 -3.53 0.44
CA LEU A 291 -13.36 -3.10 -0.75
C LEU A 291 -12.49 -3.40 -1.98
N PRO A 292 -12.53 -4.61 -2.51
CA PRO A 292 -11.72 -5.03 -3.66
C PRO A 292 -12.09 -4.31 -4.96
#